data_75a542277fec578cd1faf23988d838ec
#
_entry.id   75a542277fec578cd1faf23988d838ec
#
_cell.length_a   1.000
_cell.length_b   1.000
_cell.length_c   1.000
_cell.angle_alpha   90.00
_cell.angle_beta   90.00
_cell.angle_gamma   90.00
#
_symmetry.space_group_name_H-M   'P 1'
#
loop_
_entity.id
_entity.type
_entity.pdbx_description
1 polymer ?
#
loop_
_entity_poly.entity_id
_entity_poly.type
_entity_poly.pdbx_seq_one_letter_code
_entity_poly.pdbx_strand_id
1 'polypeptide(L)'
;MADSNDNFPQADNIERIFQIINITEDNDLKSEAAMTVILNDISGRQVRYYINAAQFLGILDKDKSFTKFGNELRSSNLFEQKIKVAQRIMAEPTFSEVYFTELVLGSKLEKEEVVAIMKKNVVLCSDSLYRRRAQTVMRWVEWINSIDEYHMNT
;
A
#
# COMPACT_ATOMS: atom_id res chain seq x y z
N MET A 1 4.73 21.21 -13.00
CA MET A 1 4.47 20.07 -13.91
C MET A 1 4.27 18.83 -13.07
N ALA A 2 3.17 18.12 -13.26
CA ALA A 2 2.95 16.87 -12.57
C ALA A 2 3.81 15.79 -13.24
N ASP A 3 4.76 15.25 -12.50
CA ASP A 3 5.57 14.14 -13.00
C ASP A 3 4.79 12.85 -13.00
N SER A 4 5.14 11.95 -13.91
CA SER A 4 4.57 10.60 -13.90
C SER A 4 4.88 9.94 -12.56
N ASN A 5 3.86 9.50 -11.83
CA ASN A 5 4.04 8.87 -10.54
C ASN A 5 4.15 7.35 -10.69
N ASP A 6 5.29 6.90 -11.21
CA ASP A 6 5.54 5.48 -11.46
C ASP A 6 5.64 4.67 -10.15
N ASN A 7 5.78 5.36 -9.02
CA ASN A 7 5.82 4.72 -7.70
C ASN A 7 4.44 4.49 -7.09
N PHE A 8 3.37 4.94 -7.77
CA PHE A 8 2.02 4.65 -7.27
C PHE A 8 1.84 3.13 -7.16
N PRO A 9 1.35 2.61 -6.03
CA PRO A 9 1.48 1.19 -5.73
C PRO A 9 0.66 0.27 -6.64
N GLN A 10 1.25 -0.90 -6.89
CA GLN A 10 0.61 -2.03 -7.56
C GLN A 10 0.85 -3.27 -6.68
N ALA A 11 0.21 -3.30 -5.52
CA ALA A 11 0.50 -4.27 -4.45
C ALA A 11 -0.80 -4.55 -3.69
N ASP A 12 -1.62 -5.43 -4.23
CA ASP A 12 -3.01 -5.60 -3.77
C ASP A 12 -3.11 -6.16 -2.35
N ASN A 13 -2.20 -7.06 -1.95
CA ASN A 13 -2.27 -7.72 -0.66
C ASN A 13 -1.44 -6.97 0.38
N ILE A 14 -2.10 -6.14 1.18
CA ILE A 14 -1.45 -5.31 2.20
C ILE A 14 -0.70 -6.15 3.25
N GLU A 15 -1.12 -7.39 3.48
CA GLU A 15 -0.47 -8.25 4.47
C GLU A 15 1.01 -8.49 4.14
N ARG A 16 1.38 -8.47 2.86
CA ARG A 16 2.78 -8.62 2.45
C ARG A 16 3.64 -7.42 2.84
N ILE A 17 3.03 -6.24 2.96
CA ILE A 17 3.74 -5.07 3.49
C ILE A 17 4.07 -5.28 4.96
N PHE A 18 3.16 -5.88 5.73
CA PHE A 18 3.43 -6.22 7.13
C PHE A 18 4.51 -7.28 7.26
N GLN A 19 4.58 -8.22 6.32
CA GLN A 19 5.68 -9.19 6.28
C GLN A 19 7.03 -8.48 6.06
N ILE A 20 7.06 -7.44 5.22
CA ILE A 20 8.27 -6.63 5.02
C ILE A 20 8.64 -5.90 6.31
N ILE A 21 7.67 -5.25 6.96
CA ILE A 21 7.91 -4.51 8.21
C ILE A 21 8.53 -5.42 9.27
N ASN A 22 8.06 -6.65 9.37
CA ASN A 22 8.43 -7.57 10.44
C ASN A 22 9.53 -8.57 10.06
N ILE A 23 10.28 -8.28 9.01
CA ILE A 23 11.42 -9.09 8.58
C ILE A 23 12.50 -9.13 9.67
N THR A 24 13.15 -10.29 9.85
CA THR A 24 14.14 -10.45 10.90
C THR A 24 15.55 -10.02 10.48
N GLU A 25 15.89 -10.20 9.22
CA GLU A 25 17.22 -9.88 8.68
C GLU A 25 17.09 -8.76 7.63
N ASP A 26 17.51 -7.55 7.97
CA ASP A 26 17.35 -6.38 7.09
C ASP A 26 18.03 -6.56 5.74
N ASN A 27 19.13 -7.29 5.68
CA ASN A 27 19.85 -7.54 4.41
C ASN A 27 19.01 -8.35 3.41
N ASP A 28 18.01 -9.11 3.87
CA ASP A 28 17.13 -9.88 2.99
C ASP A 28 16.30 -8.97 2.08
N LEU A 29 16.07 -7.72 2.47
CA LEU A 29 15.36 -6.73 1.64
C LEU A 29 16.06 -6.51 0.30
N LYS A 30 17.36 -6.71 0.24
CA LYS A 30 18.18 -6.52 -0.97
C LYS A 30 18.33 -7.81 -1.77
N SER A 31 17.80 -8.93 -1.28
CA SER A 31 17.86 -10.23 -1.95
C SER A 31 16.48 -10.59 -2.47
N GLU A 32 16.31 -10.53 -3.80
CA GLU A 32 15.05 -10.92 -4.43
C GLU A 32 14.70 -12.38 -4.10
N ALA A 33 15.70 -13.27 -4.11
CA ALA A 33 15.48 -14.68 -3.78
C ALA A 33 14.97 -14.88 -2.35
N ALA A 34 15.56 -14.17 -1.37
CA ALA A 34 15.11 -14.24 0.01
C ALA A 34 13.68 -13.69 0.13
N MET A 35 13.40 -12.57 -0.53
CA MET A 35 12.08 -11.93 -0.45
C MET A 35 10.98 -12.75 -1.11
N THR A 36 11.27 -13.51 -2.17
CA THR A 36 10.25 -14.39 -2.75
C THR A 36 9.78 -15.43 -1.74
N VAL A 37 10.68 -15.96 -0.93
CA VAL A 37 10.32 -16.92 0.12
C VAL A 37 9.56 -16.24 1.26
N ILE A 38 10.08 -15.11 1.75
CA ILE A 38 9.48 -14.37 2.87
C ILE A 38 8.05 -13.94 2.53
N LEU A 39 7.79 -13.54 1.30
CA LEU A 39 6.48 -13.07 0.85
C LEU A 39 5.61 -14.19 0.28
N ASN A 40 5.82 -15.43 0.71
CA ASN A 40 5.01 -16.61 0.36
C ASN A 40 5.12 -17.00 -1.12
N ASP A 41 6.34 -17.12 -1.60
CA ASP A 41 6.67 -17.66 -2.93
C ASP A 41 6.07 -16.89 -4.11
N ILE A 42 5.96 -15.58 -3.98
CA ILE A 42 5.57 -14.73 -5.11
C ILE A 42 6.74 -14.56 -6.08
N SER A 43 6.44 -14.12 -7.31
CA SER A 43 7.48 -13.89 -8.31
C SER A 43 8.40 -12.72 -7.93
N GLY A 44 9.61 -12.69 -8.49
CA GLY A 44 10.52 -11.57 -8.30
C GLY A 44 9.92 -10.24 -8.74
N ARG A 45 9.11 -10.24 -9.80
CA ARG A 45 8.40 -9.05 -10.26
C ARG A 45 7.43 -8.54 -9.20
N GLN A 46 6.69 -9.43 -8.55
CA GLN A 46 5.78 -9.05 -7.47
C GLN A 46 6.55 -8.57 -6.23
N VAL A 47 7.70 -9.17 -5.92
CA VAL A 47 8.57 -8.66 -4.84
C VAL A 47 8.87 -7.19 -5.07
N ARG A 48 9.25 -6.81 -6.30
CA ARG A 48 9.55 -5.42 -6.62
C ARG A 48 8.34 -4.51 -6.42
N TYR A 49 7.14 -4.98 -6.75
CA TYR A 49 5.92 -4.19 -6.52
C TYR A 49 5.68 -3.95 -5.02
N TYR A 50 5.90 -4.95 -4.17
CA TYR A 50 5.71 -4.79 -2.72
C TYR A 50 6.82 -3.93 -2.09
N ILE A 51 8.05 -4.05 -2.54
CA ILE A 51 9.13 -3.14 -2.13
C ILE A 51 8.78 -1.70 -2.53
N ASN A 52 8.33 -1.48 -3.76
CA ASN A 52 7.91 -0.15 -4.22
C ASN A 52 6.76 0.40 -3.39
N ALA A 53 5.80 -0.43 -3.03
CA ALA A 53 4.68 -0.02 -2.17
C ALA A 53 5.17 0.40 -0.78
N ALA A 54 6.10 -0.34 -0.19
CA ALA A 54 6.70 0.03 1.10
C ALA A 54 7.48 1.35 0.99
N GLN A 55 8.15 1.58 -0.13
CA GLN A 55 8.83 2.86 -0.41
C GLN A 55 7.82 4.00 -0.57
N PHE A 56 6.73 3.76 -1.28
CA PHE A 56 5.64 4.73 -1.45
C PHE A 56 5.06 5.17 -0.10
N LEU A 57 4.90 4.24 0.82
CA LEU A 57 4.38 4.52 2.16
C LEU A 57 5.43 5.12 3.11
N GLY A 58 6.67 5.29 2.65
CA GLY A 58 7.74 5.83 3.47
C GLY A 58 8.27 4.86 4.52
N ILE A 59 7.99 3.57 4.38
CA ILE A 59 8.49 2.52 5.27
C ILE A 59 9.95 2.19 4.93
N LEU A 60 10.26 2.12 3.64
CA LEU A 60 11.60 1.93 3.12
C LEU A 60 12.03 3.16 2.34
N ASP A 61 13.33 3.44 2.32
CA ASP A 61 13.90 4.44 1.43
C ASP A 61 14.23 3.82 0.06
N LYS A 62 14.77 4.63 -0.85
CA LYS A 62 15.11 4.16 -2.20
C LYS A 62 16.22 3.12 -2.21
N ASP A 63 17.01 3.03 -1.15
CA ASP A 63 18.09 2.04 -1.00
C ASP A 63 17.60 0.76 -0.32
N LYS A 64 16.30 0.60 -0.12
CA LYS A 64 15.66 -0.54 0.53
C LYS A 64 16.11 -0.71 1.99
N SER A 65 16.35 0.41 2.67
CA SER A 65 16.62 0.43 4.11
C SER A 65 15.41 1.01 4.82
N PHE A 66 15.16 0.59 6.07
CA PHE A 66 14.06 1.12 6.84
C PHE A 66 14.29 2.59 7.16
N THR A 67 13.25 3.40 6.92
CA THR A 67 13.22 4.82 7.30
C THR A 67 12.97 4.93 8.80
N LYS A 68 13.01 6.17 9.32
CA LYS A 68 12.59 6.42 10.70
C LYS A 68 11.19 5.90 10.94
N PHE A 69 10.26 6.17 10.02
CA PHE A 69 8.89 5.66 10.11
C PHE A 69 8.85 4.13 10.10
N GLY A 70 9.60 3.49 9.21
CA GLY A 70 9.70 2.04 9.16
C GLY A 70 10.19 1.46 10.48
N ASN A 71 11.20 2.06 11.09
CA ASN A 71 11.71 1.61 12.39
C ASN A 71 10.71 1.84 13.52
N GLU A 72 9.94 2.92 13.47
CA GLU A 72 8.84 3.14 14.43
C GLU A 72 7.80 2.02 14.35
N LEU A 73 7.45 1.60 13.13
CA LEU A 73 6.52 0.49 12.93
C LEU A 73 7.06 -0.80 13.54
N ARG A 74 8.35 -1.09 13.28
CA ARG A 74 8.97 -2.33 13.78
C ARG A 74 9.00 -2.40 15.30
N SER A 75 9.06 -1.28 15.99
CA SER A 75 9.04 -1.22 17.46
C SER A 75 7.62 -1.15 18.03
N SER A 76 6.60 -1.12 17.19
CA SER A 76 5.20 -1.06 17.60
C SER A 76 4.57 -2.45 17.57
N ASN A 77 3.48 -2.65 18.34
CA ASN A 77 2.70 -3.88 18.24
C ASN A 77 1.90 -3.90 16.92
N LEU A 78 1.34 -5.05 16.59
CA LEU A 78 0.65 -5.24 15.32
C LEU A 78 -0.52 -4.26 15.13
N PHE A 79 -1.29 -4.01 16.17
CA PHE A 79 -2.41 -3.07 16.09
C PHE A 79 -1.93 -1.66 15.76
N GLU A 80 -0.90 -1.20 16.49
CA GLU A 80 -0.32 0.13 16.23
C GLU A 80 0.26 0.22 14.82
N GLN A 81 0.90 -0.85 14.34
CA GLN A 81 1.39 -0.92 12.96
C GLN A 81 0.26 -0.69 11.97
N LYS A 82 -0.87 -1.37 12.16
CA LYS A 82 -2.02 -1.24 11.26
C LYS A 82 -2.57 0.18 11.24
N ILE A 83 -2.73 0.79 12.41
CA ILE A 83 -3.23 2.16 12.50
C ILE A 83 -2.28 3.14 11.82
N LYS A 84 -0.98 3.02 12.06
CA LYS A 84 0.01 3.93 11.48
C LYS A 84 0.11 3.76 9.97
N VAL A 85 0.04 2.54 9.47
CA VAL A 85 0.02 2.28 8.02
C VAL A 85 -1.26 2.84 7.39
N ALA A 86 -2.42 2.63 8.01
CA ALA A 86 -3.68 3.19 7.53
C ALA A 86 -3.63 4.73 7.47
N GLN A 87 -3.08 5.38 8.49
CA GLN A 87 -2.91 6.83 8.50
C GLN A 87 -2.01 7.30 7.35
N ARG A 88 -0.94 6.55 7.07
CA ARG A 88 -0.04 6.89 5.98
C ARG A 88 -0.72 6.74 4.61
N ILE A 89 -1.52 5.69 4.44
CA ILE A 89 -2.31 5.50 3.22
C ILE A 89 -3.29 6.66 3.04
N MET A 90 -3.99 7.04 4.10
CA MET A 90 -5.00 8.09 4.06
C MET A 90 -4.40 9.50 3.88
N ALA A 91 -3.10 9.66 4.08
CA ALA A 91 -2.41 10.92 3.78
C ALA A 91 -2.28 11.15 2.28
N GLU A 92 -2.41 10.11 1.45
CA GLU A 92 -2.36 10.26 -0.01
C GLU A 92 -3.78 10.56 -0.52
N PRO A 93 -3.95 11.65 -1.30
CA PRO A 93 -5.29 12.17 -1.66
C PRO A 93 -6.20 11.18 -2.38
N THR A 94 -5.65 10.32 -3.24
CA THR A 94 -6.46 9.33 -3.96
C THR A 94 -7.18 8.38 -3.01
N PHE A 95 -6.44 7.83 -2.05
CA PHE A 95 -7.01 6.88 -1.09
C PHE A 95 -8.02 7.53 -0.18
N SER A 96 -7.73 8.74 0.32
CA SER A 96 -8.66 9.44 1.20
C SER A 96 -9.92 9.86 0.45
N GLU A 97 -9.82 10.28 -0.80
CA GLU A 97 -11.00 10.66 -1.58
C GLU A 97 -11.91 9.44 -1.84
N VAL A 98 -11.32 8.30 -2.21
CA VAL A 98 -12.09 7.06 -2.41
C VAL A 98 -12.79 6.65 -1.10
N TYR A 99 -12.02 6.64 0.00
CA TYR A 99 -12.55 6.24 1.31
C TYR A 99 -13.74 7.11 1.73
N PHE A 100 -13.58 8.43 1.68
CA PHE A 100 -14.64 9.34 2.13
C PHE A 100 -15.82 9.36 1.17
N THR A 101 -15.61 9.20 -0.12
CA THR A 101 -16.71 9.10 -1.08
C THR A 101 -17.56 7.87 -0.80
N GLU A 102 -16.92 6.72 -0.57
CA GLU A 102 -17.65 5.49 -0.21
C GLU A 102 -18.39 5.63 1.12
N LEU A 103 -17.77 6.30 2.09
CA LEU A 103 -18.40 6.53 3.38
C LEU A 103 -19.67 7.37 3.24
N VAL A 104 -19.61 8.46 2.47
CA VAL A 104 -20.76 9.35 2.25
C VAL A 104 -21.85 8.67 1.46
N LEU A 105 -21.49 7.89 0.41
CA LEU A 105 -22.46 7.19 -0.41
C LEU A 105 -23.05 5.94 0.27
N GLY A 106 -22.35 5.38 1.25
CA GLY A 106 -22.73 4.14 1.89
C GLY A 106 -22.57 2.91 1.00
N SER A 107 -21.74 2.99 -0.04
CA SER A 107 -21.51 1.89 -0.98
C SER A 107 -20.14 2.01 -1.61
N LYS A 108 -19.59 0.87 -2.08
CA LYS A 108 -18.29 0.83 -2.75
C LYS A 108 -18.38 1.45 -4.13
N LEU A 109 -17.31 2.17 -4.53
CA LEU A 109 -17.17 2.72 -5.86
C LEU A 109 -16.82 1.60 -6.86
N GLU A 110 -17.29 1.78 -8.09
CA GLU A 110 -16.87 0.94 -9.21
C GLU A 110 -15.46 1.31 -9.65
N LYS A 111 -14.77 0.37 -10.30
CA LYS A 111 -13.39 0.59 -10.74
C LYS A 111 -13.23 1.87 -11.58
N GLU A 112 -14.16 2.13 -12.50
CA GLU A 112 -14.10 3.31 -13.35
C GLU A 112 -14.21 4.62 -12.55
N GLU A 113 -14.98 4.62 -11.47
CA GLU A 113 -15.09 5.76 -10.58
C GLU A 113 -13.78 5.98 -9.81
N VAL A 114 -13.14 4.89 -9.38
CA VAL A 114 -11.82 4.96 -8.72
C VAL A 114 -10.77 5.50 -9.70
N VAL A 115 -10.78 5.03 -10.95
CA VAL A 115 -9.88 5.53 -12.01
C VAL A 115 -10.08 7.03 -12.21
N ALA A 116 -11.32 7.51 -12.23
CA ALA A 116 -11.60 8.95 -12.37
C ALA A 116 -10.98 9.77 -11.24
N ILE A 117 -11.07 9.26 -10.01
CA ILE A 117 -10.44 9.90 -8.84
C ILE A 117 -8.92 9.89 -8.98
N MET A 118 -8.35 8.76 -9.41
CA MET A 118 -6.90 8.65 -9.62
C MET A 118 -6.40 9.68 -10.63
N LYS A 119 -7.12 9.87 -11.72
CA LYS A 119 -6.72 10.81 -12.78
C LYS A 119 -6.67 12.26 -12.32
N LYS A 120 -7.40 12.61 -11.26
CA LYS A 120 -7.33 13.95 -10.67
C LYS A 120 -6.08 14.14 -9.81
N ASN A 121 -5.54 13.06 -9.25
CA ASN A 121 -4.52 13.14 -8.21
C ASN A 121 -3.15 12.62 -8.67
N VAL A 122 -3.08 11.72 -9.64
CA VAL A 122 -1.82 11.11 -10.08
C VAL A 122 -1.76 11.05 -11.60
N VAL A 123 -0.54 11.11 -12.12
CA VAL A 123 -0.28 11.01 -13.57
C VAL A 123 0.40 9.68 -13.84
N LEU A 124 -0.27 8.81 -14.59
CA LEU A 124 0.26 7.53 -15.04
C LEU A 124 0.32 7.49 -16.56
N CYS A 125 1.15 6.59 -17.10
CA CYS A 125 1.46 6.59 -18.55
C CYS A 125 0.34 6.08 -19.43
N SER A 126 -0.62 5.30 -18.91
CA SER A 126 -1.67 4.71 -19.75
C SER A 126 -2.92 4.40 -18.95
N ASP A 127 -4.06 4.26 -19.67
CA ASP A 127 -5.32 3.87 -19.03
C ASP A 127 -5.23 2.47 -18.40
N SER A 128 -4.48 1.57 -19.01
CA SER A 128 -4.33 0.23 -18.46
C SER A 128 -3.60 0.25 -17.10
N LEU A 129 -2.63 1.16 -16.90
CA LEU A 129 -1.97 1.34 -15.61
C LEU A 129 -2.92 1.90 -14.57
N TYR A 130 -3.76 2.89 -14.94
CA TYR A 130 -4.79 3.39 -14.02
C TYR A 130 -5.71 2.26 -13.57
N ARG A 131 -6.20 1.46 -14.51
CA ARG A 131 -7.12 0.36 -14.19
C ARG A 131 -6.46 -0.70 -13.32
N ARG A 132 -5.21 -1.03 -13.59
CA ARG A 132 -4.48 -2.02 -12.80
C ARG A 132 -4.22 -1.52 -11.37
N ARG A 133 -3.79 -0.28 -11.24
CA ARG A 133 -3.47 0.31 -9.93
C ARG A 133 -4.72 0.72 -9.16
N ALA A 134 -5.85 0.95 -9.83
CA ALA A 134 -7.14 1.11 -9.17
C ALA A 134 -7.50 -0.10 -8.33
N GLN A 135 -7.12 -1.30 -8.76
CA GLN A 135 -7.32 -2.52 -7.99
C GLN A 135 -6.61 -2.42 -6.62
N THR A 136 -5.39 -1.91 -6.60
CA THR A 136 -4.66 -1.70 -5.34
C THR A 136 -5.37 -0.69 -4.45
N VAL A 137 -5.84 0.43 -5.02
CA VAL A 137 -6.59 1.44 -4.26
C VAL A 137 -7.82 0.80 -3.62
N MET A 138 -8.58 0.05 -4.39
CA MET A 138 -9.81 -0.62 -3.90
C MET A 138 -9.48 -1.60 -2.77
N ARG A 139 -8.42 -2.39 -2.93
CA ARG A 139 -8.01 -3.38 -1.92
C ARG A 139 -7.52 -2.73 -0.63
N TRP A 140 -6.75 -1.66 -0.74
CA TRP A 140 -6.24 -0.98 0.46
C TRP A 140 -7.34 -0.26 1.22
N VAL A 141 -8.29 0.36 0.51
CA VAL A 141 -9.46 1.00 1.16
C VAL A 141 -10.33 -0.06 1.84
N GLU A 142 -10.54 -1.20 1.19
CA GLU A 142 -11.26 -2.34 1.79
C GLU A 142 -10.57 -2.82 3.07
N TRP A 143 -9.23 -2.91 3.04
CA TRP A 143 -8.46 -3.29 4.21
C TRP A 143 -8.63 -2.29 5.37
N ILE A 144 -8.59 -0.98 5.08
CA ILE A 144 -8.82 0.05 6.10
C ILE A 144 -10.18 -0.13 6.76
N ASN A 145 -11.22 -0.38 5.97
CA ASN A 145 -12.57 -0.63 6.51
C ASN A 145 -12.61 -1.89 7.39
N SER A 146 -11.81 -2.91 7.08
CA SER A 146 -11.77 -4.14 7.86
C SER A 146 -11.13 -3.95 9.24
N ILE A 147 -10.25 -2.96 9.41
CA ILE A 147 -9.63 -2.68 10.72
C ILE A 147 -10.71 -2.27 11.72
N ASP A 148 -11.61 -1.38 11.32
CA ASP A 148 -12.71 -0.93 12.18
C ASP A 148 -13.61 -2.09 12.57
N GLU A 149 -14.00 -2.93 11.61
CA GLU A 149 -14.81 -4.11 11.86
C GLU A 149 -14.16 -5.06 12.86
N TYR A 150 -12.87 -5.31 12.69
CA TYR A 150 -12.13 -6.19 13.59
C TYR A 150 -12.15 -5.67 15.02
N HIS A 151 -11.99 -4.35 15.20
CA HIS A 151 -11.99 -3.74 16.53
C HIS A 151 -13.36 -3.69 17.19
N MET A 152 -14.41 -3.48 16.40
CA MET A 152 -15.75 -3.47 16.93
C MET A 152 -16.23 -4.86 17.38
N ASN A 153 -15.61 -5.91 16.88
CA ASN A 153 -15.99 -7.30 17.16
C ASN A 153 -15.07 -8.01 18.17
N THR A 154 -14.06 -7.30 18.67
CA THR A 154 -13.15 -7.80 19.70
C THR A 154 -13.27 -6.97 20.96
#